data_8c32aaa80ce11c438b805fc199047838
#
_entry.id   8c32aaa80ce11c438b805fc199047838
#
_cell.length_a   1.000
_cell.length_b   1.000
_cell.length_c   1.000
_cell.angle_alpha   90.00
_cell.angle_beta   90.00
_cell.angle_gamma   90.00
#
_symmetry.space_group_name_H-M   'P 1'
#
loop_
_entity.id
_entity.type
_entity.pdbx_description
1 polymer ?
#
loop_
_entity_poly.entity_id
_entity_poly.type
_entity_poly.pdbx_seq_one_letter_code
_entity_poly.pdbx_strand_id
1 'polypeptide(L)' 'MNDQDWLNIALAKMHSGQWFGWKKDWTGSHRMSYENIIILDDTKSKPSEADVNAKIQELKDEETAYTNSR' A
#
# COMPACT_ATOMS: atom_id res chain seq x y z
N MET A 1 8.40 8.86 -6.95
CA MET A 1 7.89 8.21 -5.72
C MET A 1 8.53 6.83 -5.59
N ASN A 2 8.95 6.44 -4.41
CA ASN A 2 9.60 5.14 -4.22
C ASN A 2 8.57 4.06 -3.89
N ASP A 3 9.02 2.80 -3.84
CA ASP A 3 8.12 1.67 -3.61
C ASP A 3 7.40 1.72 -2.26
N GLN A 4 8.05 2.30 -1.25
CA GLN A 4 7.42 2.44 0.07
C GLN A 4 6.22 3.37 0.01
N ASP A 5 6.35 4.47 -0.71
CA ASP A 5 5.25 5.43 -0.86
C ASP A 5 4.10 4.81 -1.63
N TRP A 6 4.40 4.03 -2.68
CA TRP A 6 3.37 3.34 -3.44
C TRP A 6 2.59 2.35 -2.57
N LEU A 7 3.28 1.61 -1.72
CA LEU A 7 2.63 0.65 -0.83
C LEU A 7 1.68 1.36 0.13
N ASN A 8 2.13 2.44 0.72
CA ASN A 8 1.29 3.21 1.65
C ASN A 8 0.05 3.77 0.95
N ILE A 9 0.23 4.32 -0.24
CA ILE A 9 -0.88 4.88 -1.01
C ILE A 9 -1.87 3.78 -1.42
N ALA A 10 -1.36 2.63 -1.86
CA ALA A 10 -2.20 1.51 -2.26
C ALA A 10 -3.10 1.04 -1.12
N LEU A 11 -2.53 0.88 0.07
CA LEU A 11 -3.30 0.46 1.23
C LEU A 11 -4.35 1.51 1.60
N ALA A 12 -3.98 2.78 1.56
CA ALA A 12 -4.92 3.86 1.87
C ALA A 12 -6.08 3.92 0.88
N LYS A 13 -5.86 3.47 -0.35
CA LYS A 13 -6.90 3.46 -1.39
C LYS A 13 -7.81 2.24 -1.35
N MET A 14 -7.37 1.17 -0.70
CA MET A 14 -8.16 -0.07 -0.63
C MET A 14 -9.40 0.08 0.24
N HIS A 15 -9.27 0.80 1.35
CA HIS A 15 -10.38 1.06 2.27
C HIS A 15 -10.24 2.47 2.81
N SER A 16 -11.35 3.09 3.16
CA SER A 16 -11.34 4.42 3.76
C SER A 16 -11.00 4.33 5.25
N GLY A 17 -10.46 5.41 5.79
CA GLY A 17 -10.14 5.50 7.20
C GLY A 17 -8.82 4.85 7.55
N GLN A 18 -8.53 4.81 8.84
CA GLN A 18 -7.29 4.21 9.35
C GLN A 18 -7.53 2.75 9.69
N TRP A 19 -7.32 1.89 8.71
CA TRP A 19 -7.55 0.46 8.87
C TRP A 19 -6.25 -0.34 8.99
N PHE A 20 -5.11 0.29 8.71
CA PHE A 20 -3.80 -0.36 8.74
C PHE A 20 -2.77 0.55 9.39
N GLY A 21 -1.63 -0.04 9.74
CA GLY A 21 -0.50 0.69 10.27
C GLY A 21 0.79 -0.07 10.02
N TRP A 22 1.85 0.38 10.63
CA TRP A 22 3.18 -0.20 10.47
C TRP A 22 3.71 -0.61 11.84
N LYS A 23 4.38 -1.76 11.90
CA LYS A 23 4.94 -2.28 13.15
C LYS A 23 5.98 -1.31 13.70
N LYS A 24 5.99 -1.17 15.02
CA LYS A 24 7.04 -0.40 15.69
C LYS A 24 8.38 -1.10 15.59
N ASP A 25 8.37 -2.41 15.69
CA ASP A 25 9.56 -3.26 15.63
C ASP A 25 9.76 -3.80 14.22
N TRP A 26 9.64 -2.91 13.24
CA TRP A 26 9.75 -3.31 11.85
C TRP A 26 11.10 -3.97 11.56
N THR A 27 11.09 -4.91 10.63
CA THR A 27 12.28 -5.63 10.20
C THR A 27 12.52 -5.40 8.71
N GLY A 28 13.69 -5.77 8.26
CA GLY A 28 14.05 -5.59 6.86
C GLY A 28 14.61 -4.21 6.60
N SER A 29 14.65 -3.81 5.35
CA SER A 29 15.25 -2.55 4.93
C SER A 29 14.35 -1.34 5.10
N HIS A 30 13.03 -1.56 5.14
CA HIS A 30 12.06 -0.48 5.14
C HIS A 30 10.94 -0.74 6.12
N ARG A 31 10.50 0.32 6.81
CA ARG A 31 9.36 0.22 7.69
C ARG A 31 8.08 -0.07 6.90
N MET A 32 7.89 0.63 5.79
CA MET A 32 6.69 0.48 4.97
C MET A 32 6.86 -0.63 3.94
N SER A 33 6.92 -1.86 4.42
CA SER A 33 6.98 -3.04 3.56
C SER A 33 5.84 -3.98 3.92
N TYR A 34 5.48 -4.88 3.01
CA TYR A 34 4.33 -5.76 3.18
C TYR A 34 4.38 -6.53 4.50
N GLU A 35 5.54 -7.02 4.87
CA GLU A 35 5.72 -7.84 6.08
C GLU A 35 5.49 -7.08 7.37
N ASN A 36 5.56 -5.74 7.32
CA ASN A 36 5.41 -4.90 8.50
C ASN A 36 4.02 -4.28 8.63
N ILE A 37 3.09 -4.66 7.76
CA ILE A 37 1.71 -4.17 7.82
C ILE A 37 1.00 -4.79 9.01
N ILE A 38 0.31 -3.95 9.78
CA ILE A 38 -0.58 -4.40 10.84
C ILE A 38 -2.00 -3.90 10.53
N ILE A 39 -2.99 -4.67 10.92
CA ILE A 39 -4.39 -4.30 10.69
C ILE A 39 -4.96 -3.73 11.98
N LEU A 40 -5.41 -2.48 11.91
CA LEU A 40 -5.95 -1.76 13.07
C LEU A 40 -7.45 -1.95 13.20
N ASP A 41 -8.14 -2.18 12.08
CA ASP A 41 -9.60 -2.33 12.06
C ASP A 41 -9.95 -3.81 11.93
N ASP A 42 -10.56 -4.36 12.97
CA ASP A 42 -10.90 -5.78 13.03
C ASP A 42 -11.88 -6.21 11.94
N THR A 43 -12.60 -5.26 11.36
CA THR A 43 -13.56 -5.57 10.29
C THR A 43 -12.88 -5.72 8.94
N LYS A 44 -11.58 -5.42 8.86
CA LYS A 44 -10.81 -5.53 7.63
C LYS A 44 -9.81 -6.66 7.74
N SER A 45 -9.52 -7.31 6.63
CA SER A 45 -8.51 -8.35 6.57
C SER A 45 -7.26 -7.83 5.87
N LYS A 46 -6.10 -8.35 6.28
CA LYS A 46 -4.86 -8.01 5.61
C LYS A 46 -4.93 -8.54 4.16
N PRO A 47 -4.77 -7.68 3.16
CA PRO A 47 -4.80 -8.15 1.76
C PRO A 47 -3.59 -9.03 1.46
N SER A 48 -3.69 -9.88 0.46
CA SER A 48 -2.56 -10.68 0.02
C SER A 48 -1.53 -9.77 -0.65
N GLU A 49 -0.29 -10.24 -0.69
CA GLU A 49 0.77 -9.48 -1.37
C GLU A 49 0.44 -9.29 -2.84
N ALA A 50 -0.15 -10.30 -3.48
CA ALA A 50 -0.55 -10.20 -4.87
C ALA A 50 -1.58 -9.09 -5.09
N ASP A 51 -2.57 -8.98 -4.19
CA ASP A 51 -3.60 -7.96 -4.27
C ASP A 51 -2.99 -6.56 -4.11
N VAL A 52 -2.07 -6.43 -3.16
CA VAL A 52 -1.39 -5.16 -2.92
C VAL A 52 -0.57 -4.75 -4.14
N ASN A 53 0.17 -5.70 -4.70
CA ASN A 53 0.99 -5.43 -5.88
C ASN A 53 0.13 -5.05 -7.09
N ALA A 54 -1.02 -5.68 -7.24
CA ALA A 54 -1.97 -5.35 -8.31
C ALA A 54 -2.49 -3.92 -8.15
N LYS A 55 -2.79 -3.52 -6.91
CA LYS A 55 -3.25 -2.15 -6.64
C LYS A 55 -2.16 -1.14 -6.92
N ILE A 56 -0.93 -1.44 -6.53
CA ILE A 56 0.21 -0.56 -6.82
C ILE A 56 0.37 -0.38 -8.32
N GLN A 57 0.28 -1.47 -9.08
CA GLN A 57 0.42 -1.39 -10.54
C GLN A 57 -0.70 -0.56 -11.15
N GLU A 58 -1.92 -0.73 -10.66
CA GLU A 58 -3.07 0.07 -11.11
C GLU A 58 -2.81 1.56 -10.90
N LEU A 59 -2.30 1.93 -9.74
CA LEU A 59 -2.02 3.33 -9.43
C LEU A 59 -0.89 3.89 -10.30
N LYS A 60 0.12 3.10 -10.55
CA LYS A 60 1.23 3.51 -11.43
C LYS A 60 0.73 3.71 -12.86
N ASP A 61 -0.16 2.83 -13.31
CA ASP A 61 -0.73 2.93 -14.66
C ASP A 61 -1.59 4.19 -14.79
N GLU A 62 -2.36 4.52 -13.77
CA GLU A 62 -3.16 5.74 -13.75
C GLU A 62 -2.28 6.99 -13.83
N GLU A 63 -1.19 7.01 -13.07
CA GLU A 63 -0.26 8.14 -13.09
C GLU A 63 0.40 8.28 -14.45
N THR A 64 0.82 7.17 -15.04
CA THR A 64 1.44 7.17 -16.36
C THR A 64 0.46 7.67 -17.42
N ALA A 65 -0.79 7.19 -17.37
CA ALA A 65 -1.81 7.62 -18.33
C ALA A 65 -2.08 9.12 -18.21
N TYR A 66 -2.15 9.62 -16.99
CA TYR A 66 -2.36 11.04 -16.74
C TYR A 66 -1.21 11.87 -17.33
N THR A 67 0.02 11.43 -17.09
CA THR A 67 1.21 12.12 -17.58
C THR A 67 1.26 12.12 -19.09
N ASN A 68 0.92 10.97 -19.72
CA ASN A 68 0.98 10.85 -21.18
C ASN A 68 -0.13 11.57 -21.90
N SER A 69 -1.22 11.89 -21.23
CA SER A 69 -2.34 12.58 -21.87
C SER A 69 -2.14 14.10 -21.94
N ARG A 70 -1.04 14.58 -21.46
CA ARG A 70 -0.74 16.01 -21.47
C ARG A 70 -0.08 16.48 -22.76
#